data_bfcd0ce51e6469147867396ea003fd88
#
_entry.id   bfcd0ce51e6469147867396ea003fd88
#
_cell.length_a   1.000
_cell.length_b   1.000
_cell.length_c   1.000
_cell.angle_alpha   90.00
_cell.angle_beta   90.00
_cell.angle_gamma   90.00
#
_symmetry.space_group_name_H-M   'P 1'
#
loop_
_entity.id
_entity.type
_entity.pdbx_description
1 polymer ?
#
loop_
_entity_poly.entity_id
_entity_poly.type
_entity_poly.pdbx_seq_one_letter_code
_entity_poly.pdbx_strand_id
1 'polypeptide(L)'
;MDLPVLDAREQRVLGSLLEKQTTVPASYPLTLNAVRTACNQTSSRDPTVDYSEPEVDETLRVLKKRELVRFVWTSGSRTVKYAQALDQAIDLDEAERALVTVLLLRGAQAPGELRTRTERMYAFADRASVETTLRAMAERQPPLARELGLRPREQDRRWVHLLGALPIGEIAVAEAVDRDAALAHGASARDESVRRTYDVVADAYAGKYGDELSHKPFDTWLLDRIAAQVTGPVVDVGTGPGQIAAHLAARGADVTGIDASEGMVAEARVRYPGLAFEVADFRRLLRPRTAAGWSAITAWYALVHLTESELPATISALGSTLVSGGILALATHMGPETRHVTDLLGHIVDVDFVLHDPDVVLAAVTAAGLEVSEWYVRSPIPDIESETSRLYVVARKP
;
A
#
# COMPACT_ATOMS: atom_id res chain seq x y z
N MET A 1 -23.04 13.90 -3.84
CA MET A 1 -22.74 13.24 -5.14
C MET A 1 -21.40 12.56 -4.94
N ASP A 2 -21.28 11.28 -5.23
CA ASP A 2 -20.01 10.56 -5.06
C ASP A 2 -19.00 10.99 -6.12
N LEU A 3 -17.72 11.07 -5.74
CA LEU A 3 -16.66 11.37 -6.70
C LEU A 3 -16.42 10.19 -7.64
N PRO A 4 -16.13 10.45 -8.93
CA PRO A 4 -15.77 9.38 -9.84
C PRO A 4 -14.42 8.76 -9.46
N VAL A 5 -14.35 7.46 -9.30
CA VAL A 5 -13.10 6.72 -9.15
C VAL A 5 -12.54 6.43 -10.55
N LEU A 6 -11.43 7.06 -10.91
CA LEU A 6 -10.79 6.99 -12.22
C LEU A 6 -9.59 6.04 -12.18
N ASP A 7 -9.45 5.19 -13.19
CA ASP A 7 -8.21 4.44 -13.40
C ASP A 7 -7.10 5.33 -14.03
N ALA A 8 -5.89 4.81 -14.15
CA ALA A 8 -4.73 5.57 -14.64
C ALA A 8 -4.90 6.09 -16.09
N ARG A 9 -5.60 5.34 -16.96
CA ARG A 9 -5.89 5.77 -18.34
C ARG A 9 -6.96 6.85 -18.35
N GLU A 10 -8.01 6.70 -17.58
CA GLU A 10 -9.09 7.69 -17.42
C GLU A 10 -8.53 9.02 -16.89
N GLN A 11 -7.67 8.97 -15.86
CA GLN A 11 -6.98 10.14 -15.31
C GLN A 11 -6.15 10.84 -16.39
N ARG A 12 -5.36 10.09 -17.18
CA ARG A 12 -4.54 10.64 -18.25
C ARG A 12 -5.36 11.28 -19.35
N VAL A 13 -6.44 10.64 -19.79
CA VAL A 13 -7.30 11.17 -20.86
C VAL A 13 -8.05 12.41 -20.39
N LEU A 14 -8.67 12.40 -19.21
CA LEU A 14 -9.36 13.55 -18.64
C LEU A 14 -8.41 14.72 -18.36
N GLY A 15 -7.26 14.48 -17.72
CA GLY A 15 -6.26 15.49 -17.47
C GLY A 15 -5.75 16.14 -18.77
N SER A 16 -5.58 15.34 -19.84
CA SER A 16 -5.18 15.86 -21.15
C SER A 16 -6.27 16.72 -21.79
N LEU A 17 -7.53 16.33 -21.69
CA LEU A 17 -8.65 17.11 -22.20
C LEU A 17 -8.83 18.43 -21.42
N LEU A 18 -8.75 18.41 -20.09
CA LEU A 18 -8.77 19.58 -19.22
C LEU A 18 -7.65 20.57 -19.55
N GLU A 19 -6.41 20.09 -19.69
CA GLU A 19 -5.26 20.92 -20.07
C GLU A 19 -5.49 21.59 -21.43
N LYS A 20 -5.90 20.81 -22.44
CA LYS A 20 -6.03 21.35 -23.81
C LYS A 20 -7.23 22.27 -23.99
N GLN A 21 -8.27 22.13 -23.19
CA GLN A 21 -9.38 23.09 -23.17
C GLN A 21 -8.91 24.51 -22.89
N THR A 22 -7.95 24.68 -21.98
CA THR A 22 -7.45 26.00 -21.59
C THR A 22 -6.23 26.43 -22.40
N THR A 23 -5.29 25.48 -22.69
CA THR A 23 -4.01 25.84 -23.32
C THR A 23 -4.04 25.93 -24.85
N VAL A 24 -5.02 25.30 -25.52
CA VAL A 24 -5.20 25.31 -26.98
C VAL A 24 -6.69 25.41 -27.38
N PRO A 25 -7.41 26.43 -26.92
CA PRO A 25 -8.86 26.55 -27.10
C PRO A 25 -9.29 26.58 -28.58
N ALA A 26 -8.47 27.12 -29.48
CA ALA A 26 -8.75 27.15 -30.90
C ALA A 26 -8.88 25.76 -31.56
N SER A 27 -8.23 24.72 -30.98
CA SER A 27 -8.26 23.37 -31.47
C SER A 27 -9.22 22.46 -30.68
N TYR A 28 -9.78 22.97 -29.60
CA TYR A 28 -10.70 22.23 -28.73
C TYR A 28 -12.17 22.38 -29.21
N PRO A 29 -13.01 21.34 -29.18
CA PRO A 29 -12.77 19.94 -28.74
C PRO A 29 -11.82 19.17 -29.64
N LEU A 30 -11.13 18.14 -29.08
CA LEU A 30 -10.04 17.41 -29.73
C LEU A 30 -10.54 16.24 -30.58
N THR A 31 -9.84 15.93 -31.67
CA THR A 31 -10.01 14.66 -32.41
C THR A 31 -9.35 13.50 -31.63
N LEU A 32 -9.69 12.25 -31.94
CA LEU A 32 -9.09 11.06 -31.30
C LEU A 32 -7.57 11.08 -31.35
N ASN A 33 -6.99 11.34 -32.53
CA ASN A 33 -5.53 11.43 -32.67
C ASN A 33 -4.92 12.58 -31.84
N ALA A 34 -5.61 13.73 -31.71
CA ALA A 34 -5.16 14.84 -30.88
C ALA A 34 -5.21 14.49 -29.38
N VAL A 35 -6.23 13.74 -28.92
CA VAL A 35 -6.29 13.22 -27.55
C VAL A 35 -5.12 12.26 -27.29
N ARG A 36 -4.89 11.28 -28.19
CA ARG A 36 -3.76 10.35 -28.07
C ARG A 36 -2.44 11.09 -28.00
N THR A 37 -2.20 12.03 -28.90
CA THR A 37 -0.98 12.85 -28.91
C THR A 37 -0.83 13.63 -27.58
N ALA A 38 -1.93 14.18 -27.03
CA ALA A 38 -1.89 14.89 -25.76
C ALA A 38 -1.61 13.94 -24.56
N CYS A 39 -2.10 12.70 -24.59
CA CYS A 39 -1.80 11.69 -23.56
C CYS A 39 -0.33 11.25 -23.56
N ASN A 40 0.25 11.06 -24.76
CA ASN A 40 1.60 10.51 -24.96
C ASN A 40 2.70 11.59 -25.00
N GLN A 41 2.42 12.84 -24.60
CA GLN A 41 3.44 13.87 -24.49
C GLN A 41 4.54 13.46 -23.52
N THR A 42 5.81 13.70 -23.89
CA THR A 42 6.97 13.41 -23.04
C THR A 42 7.24 14.48 -21.99
N SER A 43 6.61 15.65 -22.14
CA SER A 43 6.68 16.76 -21.18
C SER A 43 5.34 16.96 -20.46
N SER A 44 5.39 17.44 -19.23
CA SER A 44 4.20 17.72 -18.42
C SER A 44 3.31 16.50 -18.12
N ARG A 45 3.91 15.31 -18.13
CA ARG A 45 3.28 14.02 -17.84
C ARG A 45 4.20 13.19 -16.95
N ASP A 46 3.61 12.55 -15.93
CA ASP A 46 4.29 11.62 -15.07
C ASP A 46 3.29 10.50 -14.67
N PRO A 47 3.63 9.23 -14.94
CA PRO A 47 4.68 8.74 -15.82
C PRO A 47 4.43 9.09 -17.30
N THR A 48 5.44 8.99 -18.15
CA THR A 48 5.25 9.02 -19.60
C THR A 48 4.62 7.70 -20.06
N VAL A 49 3.70 7.79 -21.03
CA VAL A 49 2.96 6.63 -21.57
C VAL A 49 2.99 6.66 -23.10
N ASP A 50 2.72 5.50 -23.71
CA ASP A 50 2.54 5.36 -25.15
C ASP A 50 1.25 4.59 -25.46
N TYR A 51 0.11 5.26 -25.25
CA TYR A 51 -1.20 4.67 -25.52
C TYR A 51 -1.47 4.61 -27.02
N SER A 52 -1.96 3.47 -27.47
CA SER A 52 -2.47 3.28 -28.83
C SER A 52 -3.81 3.99 -29.03
N GLU A 53 -4.19 4.19 -30.30
CA GLU A 53 -5.47 4.82 -30.65
C GLU A 53 -6.69 4.00 -30.16
N PRO A 54 -6.70 2.64 -30.26
CA PRO A 54 -7.78 1.83 -29.70
C PRO A 54 -7.94 1.98 -28.17
N GLU A 55 -6.84 2.04 -27.41
CA GLU A 55 -6.89 2.22 -25.95
C GLU A 55 -7.49 3.57 -25.55
N VAL A 56 -7.13 4.63 -26.28
CA VAL A 56 -7.70 5.96 -26.03
C VAL A 56 -9.18 6.02 -26.41
N ASP A 57 -9.58 5.40 -27.54
CA ASP A 57 -10.99 5.36 -27.98
C ASP A 57 -11.86 4.57 -26.99
N GLU A 58 -11.38 3.42 -26.50
CA GLU A 58 -12.05 2.64 -25.48
C GLU A 58 -12.25 3.46 -24.20
N THR A 59 -11.20 4.11 -23.71
CA THR A 59 -11.25 4.96 -22.50
C THR A 59 -12.24 6.11 -22.68
N LEU A 60 -12.25 6.77 -23.84
CA LEU A 60 -13.19 7.84 -24.13
C LEU A 60 -14.66 7.35 -24.14
N ARG A 61 -14.92 6.12 -24.60
CA ARG A 61 -16.25 5.51 -24.55
C ARG A 61 -16.69 5.18 -23.14
N VAL A 62 -15.77 4.70 -22.29
CA VAL A 62 -16.04 4.47 -20.87
C VAL A 62 -16.36 5.79 -20.18
N LEU A 63 -15.54 6.82 -20.35
CA LEU A 63 -15.75 8.15 -19.77
C LEU A 63 -17.05 8.81 -20.27
N LYS A 64 -17.44 8.57 -21.54
CA LYS A 64 -18.74 9.03 -22.06
C LYS A 64 -19.91 8.37 -21.33
N LYS A 65 -19.87 7.05 -21.08
CA LYS A 65 -20.92 6.34 -20.34
C LYS A 65 -21.07 6.85 -18.91
N ARG A 66 -19.97 7.37 -18.35
CA ARG A 66 -19.90 7.99 -17.00
C ARG A 66 -20.19 9.49 -17.02
N GLU A 67 -20.59 10.06 -18.18
CA GLU A 67 -20.89 11.48 -18.38
C GLU A 67 -19.73 12.43 -18.09
N LEU A 68 -18.48 11.92 -18.06
CA LEU A 68 -17.26 12.70 -17.81
C LEU A 68 -16.61 13.23 -19.09
N VAL A 69 -17.04 12.75 -20.26
CA VAL A 69 -16.63 13.20 -21.59
C VAL A 69 -17.83 13.32 -22.50
N ARG A 70 -17.88 14.39 -23.31
CA ARG A 70 -18.88 14.60 -24.34
C ARG A 70 -18.30 14.36 -25.72
N PHE A 71 -19.05 13.65 -26.58
CA PHE A 71 -18.75 13.49 -28.00
C PHE A 71 -19.45 14.62 -28.74
N VAL A 72 -18.70 15.38 -29.51
CA VAL A 72 -19.15 16.59 -30.21
C VAL A 72 -19.05 16.37 -31.71
N TRP A 73 -20.19 16.50 -32.40
CA TRP A 73 -20.26 16.46 -33.85
C TRP A 73 -20.42 17.87 -34.38
N THR A 74 -19.52 18.29 -35.27
CA THR A 74 -19.62 19.59 -35.93
C THR A 74 -20.40 19.42 -37.24
N SER A 75 -21.35 20.30 -37.50
CA SER A 75 -22.12 20.26 -38.76
C SER A 75 -21.19 20.30 -39.97
N GLY A 76 -21.35 19.34 -40.90
CA GLY A 76 -20.49 19.20 -42.08
C GLY A 76 -19.19 18.43 -41.87
N SER A 77 -18.87 17.97 -40.65
CA SER A 77 -17.70 17.12 -40.37
C SER A 77 -18.12 15.67 -40.07
N ARG A 78 -17.39 14.71 -40.64
CA ARG A 78 -17.54 13.27 -40.30
C ARG A 78 -16.71 12.86 -39.07
N THR A 79 -15.90 13.76 -38.56
CA THR A 79 -14.97 13.47 -37.46
C THR A 79 -15.59 13.83 -36.12
N VAL A 80 -15.69 12.85 -35.25
CA VAL A 80 -16.09 13.06 -33.84
C VAL A 80 -14.97 13.80 -33.10
N LYS A 81 -15.33 14.75 -32.27
CA LYS A 81 -14.44 15.43 -31.35
C LYS A 81 -14.86 15.18 -29.91
N TYR A 82 -13.92 15.31 -29.00
CA TYR A 82 -14.07 14.95 -27.59
C TYR A 82 -13.84 16.16 -26.69
N ALA A 83 -14.77 16.39 -25.78
CA ALA A 83 -14.71 17.44 -24.78
C ALA A 83 -14.89 16.84 -23.38
N GLN A 84 -14.10 17.29 -22.42
CA GLN A 84 -14.29 16.91 -21.02
C GLN A 84 -15.62 17.51 -20.48
N ALA A 85 -16.16 16.87 -19.43
CA ALA A 85 -17.33 17.34 -18.69
C ALA A 85 -17.12 17.20 -17.16
N LEU A 86 -15.90 16.88 -16.72
CA LEU A 86 -15.58 16.67 -15.32
C LEU A 86 -15.79 17.93 -14.49
N ASP A 87 -15.42 19.11 -15.01
CA ASP A 87 -15.61 20.37 -14.33
C ASP A 87 -17.08 20.67 -13.99
N GLN A 88 -18.02 20.24 -14.85
CA GLN A 88 -19.44 20.36 -14.60
C GLN A 88 -19.98 19.23 -13.71
N ALA A 89 -19.42 18.03 -13.84
CA ALA A 89 -19.87 16.86 -13.08
C ALA A 89 -19.59 16.98 -11.58
N ILE A 90 -18.50 17.66 -11.20
CA ILE A 90 -18.08 17.82 -9.80
C ILE A 90 -17.93 19.29 -9.37
N ASP A 91 -18.46 20.21 -10.16
CA ASP A 91 -18.52 21.65 -9.90
C ASP A 91 -17.15 22.26 -9.54
N LEU A 92 -16.21 22.26 -10.51
CA LEU A 92 -14.88 22.84 -10.36
C LEU A 92 -14.88 24.31 -10.84
N ASP A 93 -14.35 25.18 -10.02
CA ASP A 93 -13.97 26.52 -10.47
C ASP A 93 -12.67 26.49 -11.32
N GLU A 94 -12.24 27.63 -11.84
CA GLU A 94 -11.06 27.70 -12.72
C GLU A 94 -9.74 27.36 -11.99
N ALA A 95 -9.61 27.76 -10.73
CA ALA A 95 -8.43 27.48 -9.91
C ALA A 95 -8.36 26.00 -9.54
N GLU A 96 -9.47 25.43 -9.06
CA GLU A 96 -9.59 24.01 -8.75
C GLU A 96 -9.34 23.14 -10.00
N ARG A 97 -9.93 23.51 -11.14
CA ARG A 97 -9.74 22.82 -12.42
C ARG A 97 -8.28 22.77 -12.82
N ALA A 98 -7.54 23.88 -12.67
CA ALA A 98 -6.11 23.93 -12.99
C ALA A 98 -5.30 23.00 -12.07
N LEU A 99 -5.58 22.99 -10.75
CA LEU A 99 -4.92 22.10 -9.78
C LEU A 99 -5.22 20.63 -10.08
N VAL A 100 -6.50 20.28 -10.24
CA VAL A 100 -6.92 18.91 -10.60
C VAL A 100 -6.24 18.45 -11.88
N THR A 101 -6.15 19.31 -12.89
CA THR A 101 -5.48 18.99 -14.17
C THR A 101 -4.02 18.57 -13.95
N VAL A 102 -3.25 19.33 -13.18
CA VAL A 102 -1.84 19.02 -12.91
C VAL A 102 -1.73 17.73 -12.10
N LEU A 103 -2.56 17.56 -11.09
CA LEU A 103 -2.55 16.38 -10.25
C LEU A 103 -2.93 15.10 -11.02
N LEU A 104 -3.90 15.15 -11.94
CA LEU A 104 -4.25 14.03 -12.83
C LEU A 104 -3.12 13.67 -13.81
N LEU A 105 -2.33 14.64 -14.25
CA LEU A 105 -1.28 14.42 -15.25
C LEU A 105 0.07 14.06 -14.66
N ARG A 106 0.33 14.40 -13.40
CA ARG A 106 1.66 14.31 -12.77
C ARG A 106 1.68 13.67 -11.39
N GLY A 107 0.52 13.24 -10.87
CA GLY A 107 0.44 12.70 -9.51
C GLY A 107 0.69 13.77 -8.44
N ALA A 108 1.23 13.35 -7.30
CA ALA A 108 1.45 14.20 -6.14
C ALA A 108 2.43 15.35 -6.38
N GLN A 109 2.03 16.57 -5.97
CA GLN A 109 2.79 17.79 -6.21
C GLN A 109 2.84 18.69 -4.97
N ALA A 110 3.99 19.34 -4.73
CA ALA A 110 4.11 20.41 -3.73
C ALA A 110 3.42 21.71 -4.20
N PRO A 111 2.94 22.57 -3.28
CA PRO A 111 2.26 23.81 -3.65
C PRO A 111 3.09 24.74 -4.54
N GLY A 112 4.41 24.82 -4.33
CA GLY A 112 5.32 25.58 -5.19
C GLY A 112 5.42 25.02 -6.61
N GLU A 113 5.40 23.69 -6.77
CA GLU A 113 5.36 23.02 -8.07
C GLU A 113 4.03 23.27 -8.78
N LEU A 114 2.91 23.16 -8.05
CA LEU A 114 1.58 23.42 -8.57
C LEU A 114 1.46 24.85 -9.10
N ARG A 115 1.92 25.84 -8.34
CA ARG A 115 1.92 27.24 -8.79
C ARG A 115 2.58 27.40 -10.16
N THR A 116 3.78 26.84 -10.32
CA THR A 116 4.53 26.96 -11.58
C THR A 116 3.85 26.19 -12.72
N ARG A 117 3.31 25.02 -12.44
CA ARG A 117 2.74 24.11 -13.45
C ARG A 117 1.34 24.48 -13.90
N THR A 118 0.61 25.25 -13.10
CA THR A 118 -0.73 25.76 -13.44
C THR A 118 -0.70 27.09 -14.21
N GLU A 119 0.42 27.81 -14.26
CA GLU A 119 0.52 29.21 -14.75
C GLU A 119 -0.14 29.44 -16.12
N ARG A 120 -0.06 28.47 -17.03
CA ARG A 120 -0.69 28.57 -18.38
C ARG A 120 -2.20 28.25 -18.36
N MET A 121 -2.76 27.75 -17.28
CA MET A 121 -4.17 27.39 -17.11
C MET A 121 -4.86 28.36 -16.15
N TYR A 122 -4.21 28.64 -15.03
CA TYR A 122 -4.62 29.61 -14.02
C TYR A 122 -3.38 30.14 -13.29
N ALA A 123 -3.19 31.44 -13.28
CA ALA A 123 -2.04 32.10 -12.66
C ALA A 123 -2.34 32.43 -11.19
N PHE A 124 -1.88 31.58 -10.26
CA PHE A 124 -1.95 31.90 -8.85
C PHE A 124 -0.99 33.00 -8.46
N ALA A 125 -1.44 33.96 -7.63
CA ALA A 125 -0.65 35.11 -7.20
C ALA A 125 0.63 34.68 -6.47
N ASP A 126 0.50 33.74 -5.58
CA ASP A 126 1.58 33.20 -4.74
C ASP A 126 1.34 31.75 -4.32
N ARG A 127 2.27 31.17 -3.55
CA ARG A 127 2.15 29.83 -2.98
C ARG A 127 0.98 29.73 -2.00
N ALA A 128 0.74 30.77 -1.20
CA ALA A 128 -0.32 30.76 -0.18
C ALA A 128 -1.71 30.64 -0.82
N SER A 129 -1.93 31.28 -1.98
CA SER A 129 -3.19 31.15 -2.73
C SER A 129 -3.42 29.72 -3.25
N VAL A 130 -2.37 29.00 -3.67
CA VAL A 130 -2.45 27.58 -4.02
C VAL A 130 -2.86 26.75 -2.80
N GLU A 131 -2.18 26.94 -1.66
CA GLU A 131 -2.48 26.22 -0.42
C GLU A 131 -3.91 26.47 0.08
N THR A 132 -4.40 27.71 -0.05
CA THR A 132 -5.78 28.05 0.32
C THR A 132 -6.78 27.30 -0.54
N THR A 133 -6.58 27.25 -1.87
CA THR A 133 -7.46 26.50 -2.78
C THR A 133 -7.40 25.00 -2.48
N LEU A 134 -6.20 24.43 -2.25
CA LEU A 134 -6.04 23.01 -1.92
C LEU A 134 -6.76 22.63 -0.61
N ARG A 135 -6.68 23.46 0.42
CA ARG A 135 -7.42 23.25 1.67
C ARG A 135 -8.93 23.31 1.45
N ALA A 136 -9.41 24.29 0.69
CA ALA A 136 -10.83 24.35 0.33
C ALA A 136 -11.28 23.08 -0.41
N MET A 137 -10.47 22.58 -1.35
CA MET A 137 -10.73 21.30 -2.03
C MET A 137 -10.74 20.10 -1.07
N ALA A 138 -9.92 20.11 -0.03
CA ALA A 138 -9.89 19.05 0.98
C ALA A 138 -11.08 19.11 1.96
N GLU A 139 -11.63 20.30 2.19
CA GLU A 139 -12.79 20.54 3.06
C GLU A 139 -14.14 20.29 2.36
N ARG A 140 -14.14 20.08 1.04
CA ARG A 140 -15.37 19.72 0.29
C ARG A 140 -15.95 18.41 0.77
N GLN A 141 -17.24 18.21 0.51
CA GLN A 141 -17.93 16.93 0.77
C GLN A 141 -18.58 16.41 -0.50
N PRO A 142 -18.01 15.35 -1.10
CA PRO A 142 -16.78 14.63 -0.71
C PRO A 142 -15.51 15.45 -0.99
N PRO A 143 -14.38 15.19 -0.29
CA PRO A 143 -13.13 15.91 -0.47
C PRO A 143 -12.50 15.58 -1.83
N LEU A 144 -11.98 16.61 -2.52
CA LEU A 144 -11.38 16.49 -3.86
C LEU A 144 -9.86 16.30 -3.84
N ALA A 145 -9.21 16.80 -2.81
CA ALA A 145 -7.76 16.74 -2.68
C ALA A 145 -7.38 16.35 -1.24
N ARG A 146 -6.14 15.89 -1.09
CA ARG A 146 -5.59 15.53 0.21
C ARG A 146 -4.12 15.91 0.28
N GLU A 147 -3.70 16.43 1.44
CA GLU A 147 -2.29 16.64 1.76
C GLU A 147 -1.64 15.31 2.17
N LEU A 148 -0.46 15.03 1.62
CA LEU A 148 0.35 13.88 1.98
C LEU A 148 1.34 14.23 3.10
N GLY A 149 1.82 13.21 3.81
CA GLY A 149 2.89 13.39 4.80
C GLY A 149 4.18 13.92 4.18
N LEU A 150 5.00 14.55 5.02
CA LEU A 150 6.32 15.00 4.61
C LEU A 150 7.23 13.78 4.42
N ARG A 151 7.77 13.59 3.24
CA ARG A 151 8.72 12.50 2.96
C ARG A 151 10.12 12.83 3.52
N PRO A 152 10.93 11.82 3.88
CA PRO A 152 12.31 12.04 4.27
C PRO A 152 13.08 12.83 3.20
N ARG A 153 13.74 13.94 3.59
CA ARG A 153 14.49 14.88 2.73
C ARG A 153 13.64 15.82 1.87
N GLU A 154 12.33 15.77 1.91
CA GLU A 154 11.47 16.79 1.30
C GLU A 154 11.26 17.94 2.28
N GLN A 155 11.20 19.17 1.77
CA GLN A 155 10.94 20.38 2.56
C GLN A 155 9.45 20.74 2.58
N ASP A 156 8.69 20.23 1.60
CA ASP A 156 7.29 20.56 1.37
C ASP A 156 6.44 19.30 1.30
N ARG A 157 5.27 19.35 1.95
CA ARG A 157 4.24 18.34 1.77
C ARG A 157 3.65 18.41 0.39
N ARG A 158 3.28 17.26 -0.17
CA ARG A 158 2.64 17.15 -1.48
C ARG A 158 1.14 16.99 -1.34
N TRP A 159 0.44 17.28 -2.40
CA TRP A 159 -1.01 17.15 -2.51
C TRP A 159 -1.37 16.21 -3.64
N VAL A 160 -2.44 15.41 -3.45
CA VAL A 160 -3.00 14.50 -4.47
C VAL A 160 -4.48 14.80 -4.67
N HIS A 161 -5.02 14.46 -5.84
CA HIS A 161 -6.45 14.42 -6.07
C HIS A 161 -7.06 13.12 -5.52
N LEU A 162 -8.36 13.13 -5.19
CA LEU A 162 -9.10 11.96 -4.71
C LEU A 162 -10.06 11.37 -5.76
N LEU A 163 -9.78 11.60 -7.04
CA LEU A 163 -10.58 11.10 -8.18
C LEU A 163 -10.11 9.72 -8.68
N GLY A 164 -9.40 8.95 -7.90
CA GLY A 164 -8.88 7.64 -8.29
C GLY A 164 -8.07 7.01 -7.17
N ALA A 165 -7.59 5.78 -7.40
CA ALA A 165 -6.67 5.14 -6.49
C ALA A 165 -5.42 6.03 -6.31
N LEU A 166 -5.03 6.23 -5.07
CA LEU A 166 -3.77 6.90 -4.76
C LEU A 166 -2.61 6.09 -5.34
N PRO A 167 -1.56 6.72 -5.86
CA PRO A 167 -0.37 6.01 -6.30
C PRO A 167 0.16 5.12 -5.19
N ILE A 168 0.55 3.89 -5.54
CA ILE A 168 1.17 2.96 -4.60
C ILE A 168 2.43 3.63 -4.02
N GLY A 169 2.48 3.81 -2.69
CA GLY A 169 3.53 4.57 -1.98
C GLY A 169 3.12 6.01 -1.59
N GLU A 170 1.97 6.50 -2.03
CA GLU A 170 1.40 7.78 -1.62
C GLU A 170 0.12 7.58 -0.80
N ILE A 171 0.18 6.69 0.17
CA ILE A 171 -0.91 6.59 1.15
C ILE A 171 -0.86 7.88 1.97
N ALA A 172 -1.93 8.65 1.81
CA ALA A 172 -2.12 9.87 2.57
C ALA A 172 -1.84 9.62 4.04
N VAL A 173 -1.14 10.55 4.66
CA VAL A 173 -1.35 10.76 6.08
C VAL A 173 -2.80 11.25 6.20
N ALA A 174 -3.72 10.32 6.40
CA ALA A 174 -4.93 10.58 7.17
C ALA A 174 -4.47 11.35 8.41
N GLU A 175 -5.32 12.17 9.02
CA GLU A 175 -5.08 12.70 10.38
C GLU A 175 -4.28 11.66 11.12
N ALA A 176 -3.12 12.04 11.66
CA ALA A 176 -2.11 11.09 12.12
C ALA A 176 -2.82 9.99 12.90
N VAL A 177 -3.03 8.86 12.24
CA VAL A 177 -3.67 7.72 12.90
C VAL A 177 -2.73 7.40 14.02
N ASP A 178 -3.21 7.57 15.24
CA ASP A 178 -2.45 7.18 16.42
C ASP A 178 -2.32 5.65 16.37
N ARG A 179 -1.29 5.19 15.69
CA ARG A 179 -0.99 3.75 15.56
C ARG A 179 -0.51 3.17 16.89
N ASP A 180 -0.29 4.02 17.87
CA ASP A 180 -0.03 3.65 19.25
C ASP A 180 -1.34 3.58 20.09
N ALA A 181 -2.49 3.91 19.52
CA ALA A 181 -3.80 3.77 20.18
C ALA A 181 -4.06 2.34 20.70
N ALA A 182 -3.53 1.31 20.02
CA ALA A 182 -3.57 -0.08 20.49
C ALA A 182 -2.87 -0.28 21.86
N LEU A 183 -2.06 0.68 22.32
CA LEU A 183 -1.43 0.70 23.65
C LEU A 183 -2.22 1.48 24.69
N ALA A 184 -3.43 1.94 24.42
CA ALA A 184 -4.23 2.75 25.36
C ALA A 184 -4.39 2.10 26.74
N HIS A 185 -4.42 0.76 26.80
CA HIS A 185 -4.46 -0.03 28.05
C HIS A 185 -3.10 -0.66 28.41
N GLY A 186 -2.03 -0.28 27.71
CA GLY A 186 -0.67 -0.80 27.87
C GLY A 186 -0.39 -2.07 27.05
N ALA A 187 0.88 -2.27 26.75
CA ALA A 187 1.33 -3.38 25.88
C ALA A 187 0.94 -4.76 26.43
N SER A 188 0.99 -4.97 27.76
CA SER A 188 0.63 -6.26 28.37
C SER A 188 -0.84 -6.61 28.19
N ALA A 189 -1.74 -5.63 28.27
CA ALA A 189 -3.18 -5.85 28.08
C ALA A 189 -3.46 -6.19 26.61
N ARG A 190 -2.85 -5.46 25.66
CA ARG A 190 -2.92 -5.75 24.24
C ARG A 190 -2.42 -7.16 23.93
N ASP A 191 -1.23 -7.54 24.42
CA ASP A 191 -0.63 -8.85 24.21
C ASP A 191 -1.52 -9.99 24.70
N GLU A 192 -2.12 -9.80 25.86
CA GLU A 192 -3.07 -10.77 26.42
C GLU A 192 -4.33 -10.88 25.57
N SER A 193 -4.85 -9.76 25.05
CA SER A 193 -6.00 -9.77 24.13
C SER A 193 -5.67 -10.47 22.82
N VAL A 194 -4.51 -10.19 22.23
CA VAL A 194 -4.02 -10.86 21.01
C VAL A 194 -3.88 -12.36 21.24
N ARG A 195 -3.18 -12.77 22.29
CA ARG A 195 -3.00 -14.19 22.63
C ARG A 195 -4.33 -14.91 22.77
N ARG A 196 -5.26 -14.34 23.59
CA ARG A 196 -6.59 -14.90 23.80
C ARG A 196 -7.38 -15.01 22.50
N THR A 197 -7.32 -14.00 21.66
CA THR A 197 -7.98 -14.01 20.34
C THR A 197 -7.50 -15.22 19.52
N TYR A 198 -6.19 -15.40 19.37
CA TYR A 198 -5.67 -16.49 18.56
C TYR A 198 -5.84 -17.85 19.22
N ASP A 199 -5.89 -17.96 20.55
CA ASP A 199 -6.26 -19.20 21.23
C ASP A 199 -7.70 -19.62 20.92
N VAL A 200 -8.64 -18.66 20.88
CA VAL A 200 -10.06 -18.92 20.61
C VAL A 200 -10.32 -19.28 19.14
N VAL A 201 -9.64 -18.62 18.22
CA VAL A 201 -9.91 -18.81 16.77
C VAL A 201 -9.02 -19.88 16.13
N ALA A 202 -8.13 -20.55 16.87
CA ALA A 202 -7.06 -21.36 16.30
C ALA A 202 -7.52 -22.41 15.27
N ASP A 203 -8.54 -23.21 15.58
CA ASP A 203 -9.10 -24.21 14.67
C ASP A 203 -9.71 -23.58 13.42
N ALA A 204 -10.57 -22.56 13.58
CA ALA A 204 -11.20 -21.86 12.45
C ALA A 204 -10.15 -21.14 11.58
N TYR A 205 -9.12 -20.58 12.22
CA TYR A 205 -8.02 -19.91 11.53
C TYR A 205 -7.16 -20.92 10.74
N ALA A 206 -6.82 -22.04 11.34
CA ALA A 206 -6.09 -23.12 10.68
C ALA A 206 -6.89 -23.72 9.50
N GLY A 207 -8.21 -23.86 9.66
CA GLY A 207 -9.11 -24.29 8.59
C GLY A 207 -9.15 -23.35 7.42
N LYS A 208 -9.14 -22.03 7.67
CA LYS A 208 -9.23 -21.01 6.62
C LYS A 208 -7.89 -20.69 5.95
N TYR A 209 -6.82 -20.58 6.73
CA TYR A 209 -5.53 -20.06 6.26
C TYR A 209 -4.42 -21.11 6.17
N GLY A 210 -4.64 -22.31 6.69
CA GLY A 210 -3.62 -23.36 6.70
C GLY A 210 -3.07 -23.75 5.33
N ASP A 211 -3.87 -23.62 4.27
CA ASP A 211 -3.50 -23.94 2.88
C ASP A 211 -3.40 -22.69 1.98
N GLU A 212 -3.34 -21.49 2.58
CA GLU A 212 -3.39 -20.21 1.85
C GLU A 212 -2.26 -20.02 0.82
N LEU A 213 -1.08 -20.62 1.07
CA LEU A 213 0.06 -20.51 0.16
C LEU A 213 -0.22 -21.09 -1.22
N SER A 214 -1.13 -22.05 -1.34
CA SER A 214 -1.55 -22.61 -2.64
C SER A 214 -2.19 -21.56 -3.56
N HIS A 215 -2.71 -20.47 -2.99
CA HIS A 215 -3.36 -19.37 -3.70
C HIS A 215 -2.54 -18.07 -3.69
N LYS A 216 -1.32 -18.11 -3.10
CA LYS A 216 -0.44 -16.93 -2.96
C LYS A 216 0.90 -17.15 -3.67
N PRO A 217 0.94 -17.09 -5.02
CA PRO A 217 2.13 -17.42 -5.80
C PRO A 217 3.32 -16.50 -5.51
N PHE A 218 3.10 -15.23 -5.17
CA PHE A 218 4.17 -14.32 -4.79
C PHE A 218 4.81 -14.71 -3.45
N ASP A 219 4.00 -15.03 -2.46
CA ASP A 219 4.48 -15.46 -1.14
C ASP A 219 5.30 -16.75 -1.26
N THR A 220 4.78 -17.73 -2.02
CA THR A 220 5.47 -18.99 -2.33
C THR A 220 6.81 -18.75 -3.02
N TRP A 221 6.85 -17.91 -4.06
CA TRP A 221 8.07 -17.57 -4.76
C TRP A 221 9.12 -16.90 -3.85
N LEU A 222 8.69 -15.98 -2.98
CA LEU A 222 9.60 -15.28 -2.08
C LEU A 222 10.16 -16.23 -1.00
N LEU A 223 9.31 -17.07 -0.43
CA LEU A 223 9.72 -18.09 0.55
C LEU A 223 10.68 -19.12 -0.07
N ASP A 224 10.45 -19.56 -1.31
CA ASP A 224 11.35 -20.46 -2.04
C ASP A 224 12.74 -19.82 -2.23
N ARG A 225 12.80 -18.53 -2.56
CA ARG A 225 14.06 -17.79 -2.68
C ARG A 225 14.80 -17.67 -1.33
N ILE A 226 14.06 -17.47 -0.24
CA ILE A 226 14.65 -17.42 1.11
C ILE A 226 15.21 -18.80 1.46
N ALA A 227 14.42 -19.86 1.30
CA ALA A 227 14.85 -21.24 1.58
C ALA A 227 16.11 -21.64 0.82
N ALA A 228 16.24 -21.22 -0.45
CA ALA A 228 17.41 -21.49 -1.27
C ALA A 228 18.72 -20.81 -0.80
N GLN A 229 18.63 -19.81 0.09
CA GLN A 229 19.77 -19.02 0.55
C GLN A 229 20.22 -19.37 1.98
N VAL A 230 19.43 -20.17 2.72
CA VAL A 230 19.73 -20.52 4.11
C VAL A 230 20.54 -21.79 4.21
N THR A 231 21.53 -21.81 5.12
CA THR A 231 22.42 -22.96 5.33
C THR A 231 22.43 -23.43 6.79
N GLY A 232 21.67 -22.78 7.66
CA GLY A 232 21.57 -23.07 9.10
C GLY A 232 20.14 -22.99 9.60
N PRO A 233 19.94 -23.00 10.92
CA PRO A 233 18.60 -23.01 11.50
C PRO A 233 17.81 -21.75 11.14
N VAL A 234 16.52 -21.94 10.90
CA VAL A 234 15.53 -20.92 10.56
C VAL A 234 14.47 -20.88 11.65
N VAL A 235 13.97 -19.69 11.99
CA VAL A 235 12.80 -19.55 12.84
C VAL A 235 11.70 -18.80 12.10
N ASP A 236 10.49 -19.33 12.20
CA ASP A 236 9.28 -18.66 11.74
C ASP A 236 8.55 -18.09 12.97
N VAL A 237 8.52 -16.77 13.11
CA VAL A 237 7.96 -16.09 14.27
C VAL A 237 6.52 -15.64 14.01
N GLY A 238 5.63 -15.85 14.97
CA GLY A 238 4.19 -15.73 14.75
C GLY A 238 3.71 -16.77 13.74
N THR A 239 4.19 -18.00 13.90
CA THR A 239 4.03 -19.10 12.91
C THR A 239 2.57 -19.49 12.67
N GLY A 240 1.64 -19.11 13.58
CA GLY A 240 0.23 -19.49 13.50
C GLY A 240 0.08 -21.01 13.38
N PRO A 241 -0.76 -21.50 12.43
CA PRO A 241 -0.96 -22.93 12.20
C PRO A 241 0.21 -23.62 11.44
N GLY A 242 1.37 -22.94 11.25
CA GLY A 242 2.62 -23.52 10.81
C GLY A 242 2.84 -23.64 9.31
N GLN A 243 1.98 -23.06 8.45
CA GLN A 243 2.06 -23.22 6.99
C GLN A 243 3.34 -22.64 6.38
N ILE A 244 3.87 -21.53 6.94
CA ILE A 244 5.13 -20.92 6.47
C ILE A 244 6.33 -21.79 6.86
N ALA A 245 6.39 -22.21 8.13
CA ALA A 245 7.43 -23.11 8.61
C ALA A 245 7.45 -24.42 7.80
N ALA A 246 6.28 -25.01 7.54
CA ALA A 246 6.14 -26.23 6.76
C ALA A 246 6.59 -26.04 5.30
N HIS A 247 6.28 -24.91 4.70
CA HIS A 247 6.71 -24.59 3.34
C HIS A 247 8.24 -24.50 3.24
N LEU A 248 8.89 -23.81 4.17
CA LEU A 248 10.35 -23.70 4.23
C LEU A 248 11.01 -25.06 4.48
N ALA A 249 10.47 -25.86 5.40
CA ALA A 249 10.96 -27.20 5.68
C ALA A 249 10.85 -28.14 4.47
N ALA A 250 9.78 -28.04 3.69
CA ALA A 250 9.61 -28.80 2.44
C ALA A 250 10.68 -28.45 1.37
N ARG A 251 11.38 -27.29 1.51
CA ARG A 251 12.52 -26.88 0.68
C ARG A 251 13.86 -27.25 1.32
N GLY A 252 13.85 -28.02 2.41
CA GLY A 252 15.05 -28.50 3.06
C GLY A 252 15.65 -27.61 4.16
N ALA A 253 14.95 -26.55 4.57
CA ALA A 253 15.38 -25.71 5.68
C ALA A 253 15.12 -26.40 7.03
N ASP A 254 16.06 -26.23 8.00
CA ASP A 254 15.89 -26.66 9.40
C ASP A 254 15.10 -25.58 10.15
N VAL A 255 13.78 -25.77 10.29
CA VAL A 255 12.85 -24.73 10.74
C VAL A 255 12.25 -25.05 12.11
N THR A 256 12.22 -24.04 12.97
CA THR A 256 11.40 -24.02 14.19
C THR A 256 10.33 -22.94 14.06
N GLY A 257 9.06 -23.27 14.27
CA GLY A 257 7.98 -22.28 14.36
C GLY A 257 7.74 -21.84 15.80
N ILE A 258 7.54 -20.55 16.05
CA ILE A 258 7.15 -20.05 17.37
C ILE A 258 5.91 -19.14 17.27
N ASP A 259 5.02 -19.27 18.25
CA ASP A 259 3.84 -18.42 18.40
C ASP A 259 3.56 -18.17 19.88
N ALA A 260 2.95 -17.02 20.19
CA ALA A 260 2.54 -16.71 21.57
C ALA A 260 1.26 -17.45 21.97
N SER A 261 0.44 -17.88 21.01
CA SER A 261 -0.80 -18.62 21.21
C SER A 261 -0.54 -20.11 21.37
N GLU A 262 -0.98 -20.69 22.48
CA GLU A 262 -0.96 -22.14 22.71
C GLU A 262 -1.86 -22.87 21.71
N GLY A 263 -3.01 -22.27 21.37
CA GLY A 263 -3.94 -22.80 20.38
C GLY A 263 -3.32 -22.92 18.99
N MET A 264 -2.64 -21.88 18.52
CA MET A 264 -1.96 -21.89 17.22
C MET A 264 -0.85 -22.93 17.18
N VAL A 265 -0.04 -23.04 18.23
CA VAL A 265 1.03 -24.04 18.33
C VAL A 265 0.45 -25.45 18.36
N ALA A 266 -0.69 -25.67 19.01
CA ALA A 266 -1.38 -26.96 19.02
C ALA A 266 -1.83 -27.35 17.60
N GLU A 267 -2.46 -26.44 16.86
CA GLU A 267 -2.85 -26.66 15.47
C GLU A 267 -1.64 -26.94 14.55
N ALA A 268 -0.56 -26.17 14.71
CA ALA A 268 0.67 -26.38 13.95
C ALA A 268 1.25 -27.79 14.17
N ARG A 269 1.29 -28.26 15.42
CA ARG A 269 1.76 -29.62 15.77
C ARG A 269 0.88 -30.74 15.21
N VAL A 270 -0.44 -30.51 15.16
CA VAL A 270 -1.39 -31.48 14.56
C VAL A 270 -1.20 -31.56 13.06
N ARG A 271 -1.06 -30.40 12.39
CA ARG A 271 -0.92 -30.34 10.93
C ARG A 271 0.45 -30.82 10.44
N TYR A 272 1.51 -30.52 11.20
CA TYR A 272 2.90 -30.80 10.82
C TYR A 272 3.69 -31.50 11.93
N PRO A 273 3.35 -32.75 12.28
CA PRO A 273 3.91 -33.45 13.45
C PRO A 273 5.42 -33.73 13.35
N GLY A 274 6.00 -33.55 12.17
CA GLY A 274 7.45 -33.73 11.96
C GLY A 274 8.28 -32.46 12.20
N LEU A 275 7.65 -31.31 12.51
CA LEU A 275 8.33 -30.02 12.72
C LEU A 275 8.32 -29.61 14.19
N ALA A 276 9.30 -28.81 14.56
CA ALA A 276 9.39 -28.22 15.90
C ALA A 276 8.53 -26.95 16.00
N PHE A 277 7.62 -26.91 16.98
CA PHE A 277 6.83 -25.74 17.30
C PHE A 277 6.87 -25.46 18.80
N GLU A 278 7.09 -24.20 19.17
CA GLU A 278 7.23 -23.77 20.56
C GLU A 278 6.31 -22.57 20.87
N VAL A 279 5.74 -22.56 22.07
CA VAL A 279 5.01 -21.38 22.59
C VAL A 279 6.02 -20.37 23.08
N ALA A 280 6.16 -19.23 22.40
CA ALA A 280 7.12 -18.20 22.77
C ALA A 280 6.73 -16.81 22.23
N ASP A 281 7.12 -15.76 22.96
CA ASP A 281 7.04 -14.37 22.50
C ASP A 281 8.27 -14.04 21.65
N PHE A 282 8.07 -13.77 20.37
CA PHE A 282 9.15 -13.47 19.43
C PHE A 282 9.94 -12.20 19.76
N ARG A 283 9.39 -11.27 20.54
CA ARG A 283 10.13 -10.08 21.03
C ARG A 283 11.22 -10.47 22.02
N ARG A 284 11.17 -11.69 22.57
CA ARG A 284 12.17 -12.29 23.46
C ARG A 284 12.86 -13.48 22.80
N LEU A 285 12.93 -13.49 21.46
CA LEU A 285 13.55 -14.56 20.71
C LEU A 285 14.98 -14.78 21.17
N LEU A 286 15.33 -16.01 21.50
CA LEU A 286 16.68 -16.43 21.83
C LEU A 286 17.37 -17.01 20.59
N ARG A 287 18.71 -17.02 20.64
CA ARG A 287 19.49 -17.74 19.62
C ARG A 287 19.23 -19.24 19.70
N PRO A 288 19.31 -19.98 18.58
CA PRO A 288 19.16 -21.42 18.61
C PRO A 288 20.26 -22.06 19.45
N ARG A 289 19.94 -23.16 20.12
CA ARG A 289 20.92 -23.87 20.96
C ARG A 289 22.02 -24.58 20.14
N THR A 290 21.74 -24.83 18.87
CA THR A 290 22.57 -25.64 17.96
C THR A 290 23.51 -24.80 17.10
N ALA A 291 23.37 -23.45 17.11
CA ALA A 291 24.16 -22.55 16.25
C ALA A 291 24.39 -21.18 16.93
N ALA A 292 25.31 -20.40 16.39
CA ALA A 292 25.67 -19.06 16.90
C ALA A 292 24.53 -18.04 16.76
N GLY A 293 23.54 -18.31 15.90
CA GLY A 293 22.36 -17.50 15.65
C GLY A 293 21.51 -18.12 14.55
N TRP A 294 20.39 -17.48 14.22
CA TRP A 294 19.49 -17.89 13.15
C TRP A 294 20.08 -17.52 11.79
N SER A 295 20.01 -18.44 10.84
CA SER A 295 20.36 -18.18 9.43
C SER A 295 19.28 -17.36 8.72
N ALA A 296 18.03 -17.57 9.09
CA ALA A 296 16.93 -16.70 8.71
C ALA A 296 15.85 -16.63 9.81
N ILE A 297 15.15 -15.49 9.82
CA ILE A 297 13.94 -15.26 10.58
C ILE A 297 12.86 -14.86 9.58
N THR A 298 11.73 -15.59 9.55
CA THR A 298 10.52 -15.18 8.84
C THR A 298 9.50 -14.64 9.83
N ALA A 299 8.81 -13.54 9.47
CA ALA A 299 7.77 -12.89 10.25
C ALA A 299 6.59 -12.57 9.31
N TRP A 300 5.80 -13.59 8.97
CA TRP A 300 4.70 -13.46 8.00
C TRP A 300 3.43 -13.02 8.71
N TYR A 301 3.10 -11.73 8.56
CA TYR A 301 1.97 -11.06 9.23
C TYR A 301 2.01 -11.16 10.77
N ALA A 302 3.19 -11.38 11.35
CA ALA A 302 3.40 -11.48 12.80
C ALA A 302 3.42 -10.12 13.50
N LEU A 303 3.76 -9.03 12.78
CA LEU A 303 3.93 -7.70 13.35
C LEU A 303 2.65 -6.86 13.36
N VAL A 304 1.54 -7.39 12.84
CA VAL A 304 0.28 -6.65 12.62
C VAL A 304 -0.43 -6.18 13.90
N HIS A 305 0.00 -6.64 15.06
CA HIS A 305 -0.51 -6.21 16.36
C HIS A 305 0.45 -5.30 17.13
N LEU A 306 1.64 -5.08 16.59
CA LEU A 306 2.60 -4.14 17.17
C LEU A 306 2.28 -2.72 16.71
N THR A 307 2.48 -1.77 17.61
CA THR A 307 2.38 -0.35 17.29
C THR A 307 3.66 0.14 16.58
N GLU A 308 3.61 1.31 15.96
CA GLU A 308 4.78 1.89 15.29
C GLU A 308 5.95 2.12 16.25
N SER A 309 5.65 2.52 17.49
CA SER A 309 6.67 2.76 18.52
C SER A 309 7.40 1.50 18.98
N GLU A 310 6.79 0.31 18.80
CA GLU A 310 7.37 -0.98 19.20
C GLU A 310 8.25 -1.62 18.11
N LEU A 311 8.04 -1.25 16.83
CA LEU A 311 8.75 -1.86 15.70
C LEU A 311 10.28 -1.78 15.81
N PRO A 312 10.90 -0.62 16.12
CA PRO A 312 12.37 -0.53 16.19
C PRO A 312 12.99 -1.47 17.22
N ALA A 313 12.40 -1.54 18.42
CA ALA A 313 12.89 -2.41 19.48
C ALA A 313 12.70 -3.90 19.12
N THR A 314 11.55 -4.25 18.55
CA THR A 314 11.24 -5.62 18.14
C THR A 314 12.14 -6.09 17.01
N ILE A 315 12.30 -5.32 15.96
CA ILE A 315 13.15 -5.67 14.81
C ILE A 315 14.63 -5.74 15.24
N SER A 316 15.09 -4.85 16.13
CA SER A 316 16.42 -4.90 16.69
C SER A 316 16.65 -6.18 17.52
N ALA A 317 15.67 -6.59 18.34
CA ALA A 317 15.73 -7.85 19.08
C ALA A 317 15.86 -9.05 18.16
N LEU A 318 15.02 -9.16 17.12
CA LEU A 318 15.10 -10.21 16.11
C LEU A 318 16.48 -10.19 15.39
N GLY A 319 16.90 -9.04 14.86
CA GLY A 319 18.18 -8.88 14.16
C GLY A 319 19.40 -9.25 15.02
N SER A 320 19.34 -9.04 16.35
CA SER A 320 20.41 -9.40 17.27
C SER A 320 20.68 -10.91 17.33
N THR A 321 19.68 -11.72 17.05
CA THR A 321 19.74 -13.19 17.09
C THR A 321 20.17 -13.83 15.78
N LEU A 322 20.22 -13.06 14.67
CA LEU A 322 20.74 -13.52 13.38
C LEU A 322 22.26 -13.71 13.42
N VAL A 323 22.76 -14.64 12.64
CA VAL A 323 24.19 -14.71 12.28
C VAL A 323 24.57 -13.55 11.34
N SER A 324 25.87 -13.24 11.18
CA SER A 324 26.33 -12.37 10.09
C SER A 324 25.93 -12.99 8.73
N GLY A 325 25.42 -12.18 7.82
CA GLY A 325 24.81 -12.62 6.56
C GLY A 325 23.41 -13.21 6.68
N GLY A 326 22.89 -13.38 7.90
CA GLY A 326 21.55 -13.93 8.16
C GLY A 326 20.44 -13.02 7.63
N ILE A 327 19.29 -13.62 7.30
CA ILE A 327 18.16 -12.98 6.62
C ILE A 327 17.04 -12.70 7.63
N LEU A 328 16.53 -11.47 7.64
CA LEU A 328 15.20 -11.15 8.16
C LEU A 328 14.26 -10.97 6.97
N ALA A 329 13.19 -11.76 6.91
CA ALA A 329 12.14 -11.60 5.93
C ALA A 329 10.80 -11.41 6.64
N LEU A 330 10.11 -10.32 6.33
CA LEU A 330 8.82 -10.01 6.94
C LEU A 330 7.78 -9.66 5.89
N ALA A 331 6.53 -9.99 6.20
CA ALA A 331 5.35 -9.54 5.50
C ALA A 331 4.39 -8.88 6.49
N THR A 332 3.78 -7.76 6.08
CA THR A 332 2.80 -7.06 6.90
C THR A 332 1.72 -6.40 6.04
N HIS A 333 0.58 -6.13 6.64
CA HIS A 333 -0.44 -5.28 6.03
C HIS A 333 0.00 -3.82 6.09
N MET A 334 -0.29 -3.09 5.02
CA MET A 334 -0.01 -1.66 4.95
C MET A 334 -1.29 -0.86 4.73
N GLY A 335 -1.33 0.32 5.32
CA GLY A 335 -2.48 1.23 5.20
C GLY A 335 -2.40 2.38 6.20
N PRO A 336 -3.34 3.32 6.10
CA PRO A 336 -3.36 4.51 6.94
C PRO A 336 -4.10 4.33 8.28
N GLU A 337 -4.49 3.13 8.66
CA GLU A 337 -5.44 2.90 9.77
C GLU A 337 -5.01 1.78 10.71
N THR A 338 -5.54 1.81 11.92
CA THR A 338 -5.65 0.67 12.83
C THR A 338 -7.08 0.15 12.76
N ARG A 339 -7.26 -1.14 12.50
CA ARG A 339 -8.57 -1.80 12.41
C ARG A 339 -8.89 -2.52 13.70
N HIS A 340 -9.89 -2.03 14.42
CA HIS A 340 -10.45 -2.74 15.56
C HIS A 340 -11.39 -3.84 15.08
N VAL A 341 -11.17 -5.08 15.54
CA VAL A 341 -11.94 -6.25 15.12
C VAL A 341 -12.60 -6.87 16.33
N THR A 342 -13.93 -6.97 16.29
CA THR A 342 -14.79 -7.55 17.34
C THR A 342 -15.37 -8.92 16.97
N ASP A 343 -15.28 -9.32 15.70
CA ASP A 343 -15.60 -10.66 15.20
C ASP A 343 -14.49 -11.14 14.27
N LEU A 344 -13.90 -12.27 14.59
CA LEU A 344 -12.92 -12.93 13.76
C LEU A 344 -13.34 -14.38 13.53
N LEU A 345 -13.68 -14.71 12.28
CA LEU A 345 -14.10 -16.05 11.88
C LEU A 345 -15.31 -16.59 12.67
N GLY A 346 -16.27 -15.73 13.03
CA GLY A 346 -17.46 -16.05 13.79
C GLY A 346 -17.24 -16.15 15.32
N HIS A 347 -16.07 -15.73 15.80
CA HIS A 347 -15.78 -15.65 17.22
C HIS A 347 -15.75 -14.20 17.70
N ILE A 348 -16.34 -13.94 18.85
CA ILE A 348 -16.28 -12.60 19.49
C ILE A 348 -14.87 -12.42 20.04
N VAL A 349 -14.20 -11.38 19.57
CA VAL A 349 -12.83 -11.02 19.92
C VAL A 349 -12.72 -9.53 20.21
N ASP A 350 -11.57 -9.09 20.68
CA ASP A 350 -11.25 -7.68 20.95
C ASP A 350 -9.78 -7.47 20.60
N VAL A 351 -9.50 -7.13 19.33
CA VAL A 351 -8.13 -7.05 18.85
C VAL A 351 -7.96 -5.98 17.78
N ASP A 352 -6.84 -5.28 17.84
CA ASP A 352 -6.45 -4.28 16.85
C ASP A 352 -5.44 -4.84 15.85
N PHE A 353 -5.68 -4.54 14.55
CA PHE A 353 -4.73 -4.77 13.46
C PHE A 353 -4.17 -3.44 13.02
N VAL A 354 -2.88 -3.23 13.25
CA VAL A 354 -2.15 -2.03 12.82
C VAL A 354 -1.68 -2.23 11.38
N LEU A 355 -2.14 -1.37 10.48
CA LEU A 355 -1.68 -1.33 9.10
C LEU A 355 -0.47 -0.40 9.04
N HIS A 356 0.71 -0.95 8.81
CA HIS A 356 1.96 -0.22 8.92
C HIS A 356 2.26 0.67 7.71
N ASP A 357 2.89 1.81 7.99
CA ASP A 357 3.50 2.63 6.93
C ASP A 357 4.80 1.97 6.45
N PRO A 358 4.98 1.77 5.13
CA PRO A 358 6.19 1.17 4.58
C PRO A 358 7.49 1.88 5.01
N ASP A 359 7.47 3.21 5.03
CA ASP A 359 8.67 3.99 5.38
C ASP A 359 9.05 3.80 6.85
N VAL A 360 8.06 3.64 7.74
CA VAL A 360 8.30 3.34 9.16
C VAL A 360 8.91 1.96 9.34
N VAL A 361 8.39 0.95 8.65
CA VAL A 361 8.94 -0.42 8.70
C VAL A 361 10.37 -0.46 8.15
N LEU A 362 10.62 0.16 6.98
CA LEU A 362 11.95 0.21 6.37
C LEU A 362 12.96 0.98 7.25
N ALA A 363 12.53 2.09 7.86
CA ALA A 363 13.34 2.84 8.80
C ALA A 363 13.68 2.02 10.05
N ALA A 364 12.72 1.27 10.61
CA ALA A 364 12.93 0.40 11.76
C ALA A 364 13.92 -0.73 11.44
N VAL A 365 13.84 -1.34 10.26
CA VAL A 365 14.78 -2.37 9.78
C VAL A 365 16.20 -1.79 9.67
N THR A 366 16.33 -0.61 9.08
CA THR A 366 17.62 0.06 8.91
C THR A 366 18.21 0.50 10.25
N ALA A 367 17.37 1.03 11.16
CA ALA A 367 17.79 1.43 12.51
C ALA A 367 18.26 0.25 13.38
N ALA A 368 17.75 -0.96 13.10
CA ALA A 368 18.21 -2.20 13.71
C ALA A 368 19.60 -2.67 13.20
N GLY A 369 20.24 -1.93 12.30
CA GLY A 369 21.53 -2.28 11.70
C GLY A 369 21.46 -3.37 10.64
N LEU A 370 20.28 -3.59 10.06
CA LEU A 370 20.06 -4.53 8.97
C LEU A 370 20.09 -3.79 7.62
N GLU A 371 20.69 -4.40 6.62
CA GLU A 371 20.71 -3.88 5.25
C GLU A 371 19.49 -4.39 4.49
N VAL A 372 18.57 -3.49 4.10
CA VAL A 372 17.43 -3.84 3.26
C VAL A 372 17.96 -4.23 1.87
N SER A 373 17.85 -5.49 1.51
CA SER A 373 18.28 -6.01 0.21
C SER A 373 17.22 -5.77 -0.86
N GLU A 374 15.95 -5.97 -0.50
CA GLU A 374 14.83 -5.82 -1.40
C GLU A 374 13.53 -5.65 -0.61
N TRP A 375 12.57 -4.97 -1.19
CA TRP A 375 11.23 -4.86 -0.64
C TRP A 375 10.20 -4.79 -1.77
N TYR A 376 8.97 -5.20 -1.48
CA TYR A 376 7.90 -5.28 -2.45
C TYR A 376 6.59 -4.79 -1.85
N VAL A 377 5.77 -4.15 -2.68
CA VAL A 377 4.39 -3.83 -2.34
C VAL A 377 3.49 -4.53 -3.33
N ARG A 378 2.44 -5.15 -2.82
CA ARG A 378 1.47 -5.89 -3.62
C ARG A 378 0.04 -5.53 -3.19
N SER A 379 -0.83 -5.35 -4.17
CA SER A 379 -2.28 -5.30 -3.94
C SER A 379 -2.82 -6.65 -3.48
N PRO A 380 -3.98 -6.68 -2.80
CA PRO A 380 -4.63 -7.93 -2.41
C PRO A 380 -4.99 -8.77 -3.64
N ILE A 381 -5.01 -10.10 -3.45
CA ILE A 381 -5.58 -11.02 -4.43
C ILE A 381 -7.11 -11.00 -4.21
N PRO A 382 -7.91 -10.58 -5.23
CA PRO A 382 -9.36 -10.51 -5.10
C PRO A 382 -9.95 -11.85 -4.63
N ASP A 383 -10.98 -11.80 -3.81
CA ASP A 383 -11.74 -12.93 -3.27
C ASP A 383 -10.94 -13.91 -2.36
N ILE A 384 -9.62 -13.73 -2.24
CA ILE A 384 -8.74 -14.59 -1.41
C ILE A 384 -8.23 -13.83 -0.19
N GLU A 385 -7.89 -12.57 -0.36
CA GLU A 385 -7.24 -11.77 0.68
C GLU A 385 -8.09 -10.58 1.13
N SER A 386 -7.85 -10.11 2.37
CA SER A 386 -8.45 -8.86 2.86
C SER A 386 -8.03 -7.67 2.00
N GLU A 387 -8.89 -6.67 1.88
CA GLU A 387 -8.69 -5.45 1.07
C GLU A 387 -7.64 -4.51 1.68
N THR A 388 -6.41 -4.99 1.81
CA THR A 388 -5.25 -4.20 2.25
C THR A 388 -4.09 -4.45 1.31
N SER A 389 -3.24 -3.47 1.09
CA SER A 389 -1.95 -3.72 0.45
C SER A 389 -1.00 -4.44 1.40
N ARG A 390 0.00 -5.12 0.84
CA ARG A 390 1.00 -5.89 1.58
C ARG A 390 2.38 -5.38 1.29
N LEU A 391 3.16 -5.22 2.36
CA LEU A 391 4.58 -4.92 2.30
C LEU A 391 5.37 -6.19 2.63
N TYR A 392 6.36 -6.49 1.81
CA TYR A 392 7.35 -7.54 2.06
C TYR A 392 8.73 -6.90 2.12
N VAL A 393 9.53 -7.25 3.10
CA VAL A 393 10.90 -6.74 3.26
C VAL A 393 11.83 -7.92 3.47
N VAL A 394 12.93 -7.92 2.72
CA VAL A 394 14.05 -8.85 2.92
C VAL A 394 15.28 -8.02 3.26
N ALA A 395 15.84 -8.30 4.42
CA ALA A 395 17.02 -7.59 4.92
C ALA A 395 18.09 -8.57 5.40
N ARG A 396 19.35 -8.13 5.42
CA ARG A 396 20.50 -8.93 5.86
C ARG A 396 21.20 -8.27 7.02
N LYS A 397 21.70 -9.11 7.92
CA LYS A 397 22.64 -8.68 8.94
C LYS A 397 24.03 -8.60 8.31
N PRO A 398 24.72 -7.45 8.36
CA PRO A 398 26.10 -7.31 7.89
C PRO A 398 27.08 -8.28 8.52
#